data_16ac60069d0ad268e8ab2a9349cf8350
#
_entry.id   16ac60069d0ad268e8ab2a9349cf8350
#
_cell.length_a   1.000
_cell.length_b   1.000
_cell.length_c   1.000
_cell.angle_alpha   90.00
_cell.angle_beta   90.00
_cell.angle_gamma   90.00
#
_symmetry.space_group_name_H-M   'P 1'
#
loop_
_entity.id
_entity.type
_entity.pdbx_description
1 polymer ?
#
loop_
_entity_poly.entity_id
_entity_poly.type
_entity_poly.pdbx_seq_one_letter_code
_entity_poly.pdbx_strand_id
1 'polypeptide(L)'
;MTATTLPQLCTGLPSFAAGFPGGWPPMATFARAADTAGIDCLMISDHVVFGEQLEEYAKPEVGGSKGGSQPTGPDGHWLEPVTTIAWLAGQTSRIDFRTNI
;
A
#
# COMPACT_ATOMS: atom_id res chain seq x y z
N MET A 1 -22.64 -20.26 21.86
CA MET A 1 -22.14 -18.87 21.73
C MET A 1 -21.47 -18.71 20.39
N THR A 2 -21.99 -17.89 19.53
CA THR A 2 -21.26 -17.44 18.34
C THR A 2 -20.22 -16.43 18.78
N ALA A 3 -18.94 -16.72 18.52
CA ALA A 3 -17.88 -15.75 18.76
C ALA A 3 -18.14 -14.53 17.85
N THR A 4 -18.29 -13.37 18.43
CA THR A 4 -18.36 -12.13 17.67
C THR A 4 -16.95 -11.81 17.16
N THR A 5 -16.69 -12.07 15.90
CA THR A 5 -15.45 -11.63 15.27
C THR A 5 -15.51 -10.12 15.09
N LEU A 6 -14.62 -9.41 15.73
CA LEU A 6 -14.46 -7.98 15.51
C LEU A 6 -13.96 -7.75 14.07
N PRO A 7 -14.41 -6.69 13.41
CA PRO A 7 -13.87 -6.32 12.12
C PRO A 7 -12.37 -6.01 12.23
N GLN A 8 -11.61 -6.42 11.21
CA GLN A 8 -10.19 -6.11 11.12
C GLN A 8 -10.00 -4.70 10.54
N LEU A 9 -9.09 -3.95 11.13
CA LEU A 9 -8.71 -2.63 10.66
C LEU A 9 -7.48 -2.75 9.75
N CYS A 10 -7.67 -2.41 8.48
CA CYS A 10 -6.60 -2.41 7.49
C CYS A 10 -6.31 -0.99 7.00
N THR A 11 -5.06 -0.69 6.73
CA THR A 11 -4.65 0.58 6.11
C THR A 11 -3.66 0.34 4.99
N GLY A 12 -3.61 1.27 4.01
CA GLY A 12 -2.66 1.19 2.91
C GLY A 12 -1.25 1.61 3.34
N LEU A 13 -0.26 0.87 2.90
CA LEU A 13 1.12 1.30 2.98
C LEU A 13 1.42 2.24 1.79
N PRO A 14 2.00 3.43 2.02
CA PRO A 14 2.39 4.33 0.93
C PRO A 14 3.64 3.79 0.20
N SER A 15 3.43 2.82 -0.68
CA SER A 15 4.50 2.06 -1.34
C SER A 15 4.88 2.54 -2.73
N PHE A 16 4.20 3.58 -3.24
CA PHE A 16 4.44 4.10 -4.60
C PHE A 16 4.11 5.59 -4.73
N ALA A 17 4.64 6.22 -5.77
CA ALA A 17 4.32 7.56 -6.26
C ALA A 17 4.39 8.67 -5.19
N ALA A 18 3.41 9.57 -5.22
CA ALA A 18 3.35 10.73 -4.32
C ALA A 18 3.20 10.34 -2.84
N GLY A 19 2.70 9.15 -2.57
CA GLY A 19 2.62 8.62 -1.22
C GLY A 19 3.92 7.97 -0.73
N PHE A 20 4.88 7.76 -1.64
CA PHE A 20 6.14 7.13 -1.29
C PHE A 20 7.02 8.07 -0.45
N PRO A 21 7.37 7.71 0.77
CA PRO A 21 8.02 8.63 1.70
C PRO A 21 9.53 8.81 1.45
N GLY A 22 10.02 8.43 0.28
CA GLY A 22 11.41 8.64 -0.12
C GLY A 22 12.39 7.55 0.33
N GLY A 23 11.91 6.36 0.66
CA GLY A 23 12.80 5.24 0.95
C GLY A 23 12.25 4.21 1.94
N TRP A 24 13.02 3.18 2.16
CA TRP A 24 12.68 2.07 3.04
C TRP A 24 12.56 2.45 4.54
N PRO A 25 13.45 3.28 5.11
CA PRO A 25 13.38 3.59 6.54
C PRO A 25 12.06 4.25 6.98
N PRO A 26 11.50 5.25 6.27
CA PRO A 26 10.18 5.78 6.60
C PRO A 26 9.06 4.74 6.52
N MET A 27 9.12 3.82 5.55
CA MET A 27 8.14 2.75 5.42
C MET A 27 8.20 1.77 6.60
N ALA A 28 9.41 1.40 7.04
CA ALA A 28 9.57 0.58 8.22
C ALA A 28 9.05 1.28 9.48
N THR A 29 9.28 2.57 9.58
CA THR A 29 8.76 3.38 10.69
C THR A 29 7.22 3.39 10.69
N PHE A 30 6.60 3.56 9.53
CA PHE A 30 5.16 3.49 9.38
C PHE A 30 4.61 2.11 9.77
N ALA A 31 5.21 1.04 9.26
CA ALA A 31 4.77 -0.31 9.54
C ALA A 31 4.88 -0.68 11.03
N ARG A 32 5.99 -0.31 11.67
CA ARG A 32 6.16 -0.51 13.13
C ARG A 32 5.18 0.31 13.95
N ALA A 33 4.88 1.54 13.54
CA ALA A 33 3.91 2.37 14.22
C ALA A 33 2.50 1.78 14.10
N ALA A 34 2.11 1.29 12.91
CA ALA A 34 0.84 0.63 12.68
C ALA A 34 0.71 -0.66 13.51
N ASP A 35 1.76 -1.47 13.55
CA ASP A 35 1.83 -2.70 14.36
C ASP A 35 1.65 -2.39 15.85
N THR A 36 2.38 -1.39 16.37
CA THR A 36 2.30 -0.95 17.76
C THR A 36 0.94 -0.35 18.11
N ALA A 37 0.33 0.37 17.18
CA ALA A 37 -0.99 0.98 17.35
C ALA A 37 -2.15 -0.02 17.33
N GLY A 38 -1.90 -1.28 16.99
CA GLY A 38 -2.94 -2.30 16.95
C GLY A 38 -3.69 -2.40 15.62
N ILE A 39 -3.18 -1.81 14.55
CA ILE A 39 -3.69 -2.03 13.18
C ILE A 39 -3.50 -3.50 12.84
N ASP A 40 -4.54 -4.13 12.29
CA ASP A 40 -4.50 -5.57 12.02
C ASP A 40 -3.78 -5.91 10.72
N CYS A 41 -3.87 -5.04 9.72
CA CYS A 41 -3.34 -5.34 8.39
C CYS A 41 -2.80 -4.12 7.67
N LEU A 42 -1.68 -4.28 6.99
CA LEU A 42 -1.18 -3.35 5.98
C LEU A 42 -1.43 -3.90 4.58
N MET A 43 -2.01 -3.08 3.73
CA MET A 43 -2.24 -3.40 2.31
C MET A 43 -1.19 -2.71 1.46
N ILE A 44 -0.56 -3.48 0.59
CA ILE A 44 0.45 -3.01 -0.35
C ILE A 44 -0.14 -3.11 -1.74
N SER A 45 -0.15 -1.97 -2.44
CA SER A 45 -0.66 -1.93 -3.81
C SER A 45 0.24 -2.70 -4.76
N ASP A 46 -0.39 -3.45 -5.64
CA ASP A 46 0.25 -4.19 -6.71
C ASP A 46 -0.42 -3.83 -8.03
N HIS A 47 0.40 -3.62 -9.06
CA HIS A 47 -0.06 -3.43 -10.42
C HIS A 47 0.66 -4.44 -11.31
N VAL A 48 -0.11 -5.39 -11.82
CA VAL A 48 0.41 -6.44 -12.71
C VAL A 48 0.83 -5.86 -14.05
N VAL A 49 0.09 -4.86 -14.54
CA VAL A 49 0.35 -4.20 -15.83
C VAL A 49 -0.27 -2.81 -15.86
N PHE A 50 0.41 -1.88 -16.50
CA PHE A 50 -0.18 -0.61 -16.92
C PHE A 50 -0.60 -0.68 -18.39
N GLY A 51 -1.79 -0.17 -18.68
CA GLY A 51 -2.26 -0.01 -20.07
C GLY A 51 -1.50 1.10 -20.80
N GLU A 52 -1.68 1.16 -22.12
CA GLU A 52 -1.00 2.15 -22.96
C GLU A 52 -1.52 3.58 -22.77
N GLN A 53 -2.75 3.75 -22.28
CA GLN A 53 -3.42 5.06 -22.13
C GLN A 53 -3.32 5.55 -20.68
N LEU A 54 -2.11 5.81 -20.22
CA LEU A 54 -1.86 6.22 -18.84
C LEU A 54 -2.52 7.55 -18.48
N GLU A 55 -2.74 8.45 -19.45
CA GLU A 55 -3.43 9.71 -19.25
C GLU A 55 -4.89 9.56 -18.84
N GLU A 56 -5.51 8.42 -19.14
CA GLU A 56 -6.89 8.14 -18.70
C GLU A 56 -6.97 8.01 -17.18
N TYR A 57 -5.95 7.46 -16.56
CA TYR A 57 -5.89 7.36 -15.09
C TYR A 57 -5.78 8.72 -14.40
N ALA A 58 -5.32 9.74 -15.12
CA ALA A 58 -5.23 11.11 -14.60
C ALA A 58 -6.58 11.83 -14.57
N LYS A 59 -7.61 11.29 -15.21
CA LYS A 59 -8.93 11.91 -15.25
C LYS A 59 -9.69 11.63 -13.96
N PRO A 60 -10.20 12.68 -13.27
CA PRO A 60 -10.91 12.50 -11.99
C PRO A 60 -12.12 11.58 -12.10
N GLU A 61 -12.80 11.56 -13.22
CA GLU A 61 -13.98 10.74 -13.48
C GLU A 61 -13.69 9.25 -13.68
N VAL A 62 -12.44 8.89 -13.93
CA VAL A 62 -11.99 7.51 -14.16
C VAL A 62 -11.14 6.99 -13.01
N GLY A 63 -10.30 7.84 -12.45
CA GLY A 63 -9.28 7.45 -11.48
C GLY A 63 -9.75 7.27 -10.04
N GLY A 64 -10.97 7.61 -9.70
CA GLY A 64 -11.53 7.42 -8.37
C GLY A 64 -10.87 8.20 -7.24
N SER A 65 -9.78 8.91 -7.48
CA SER A 65 -9.10 9.75 -6.49
C SER A 65 -9.22 11.22 -6.84
N LYS A 66 -9.30 12.05 -5.81
CA LYS A 66 -9.28 13.51 -6.01
C LYS A 66 -7.99 13.93 -6.71
N GLY A 67 -8.15 14.52 -7.88
CA GLY A 67 -7.03 15.00 -8.67
C GLY A 67 -6.54 14.04 -9.74
N GLY A 68 -7.04 12.80 -9.80
CA GLY A 68 -6.84 11.85 -10.90
C GLY A 68 -5.41 11.74 -11.43
N SER A 69 -4.41 12.02 -10.60
CA SER A 69 -3.03 11.83 -11.04
C SER A 69 -2.67 10.36 -10.96
N GLN A 70 -2.13 9.85 -12.04
CA GLN A 70 -1.43 8.58 -12.02
C GLN A 70 -0.46 8.59 -10.84
N PRO A 71 -0.48 7.57 -9.99
CA PRO A 71 0.46 7.50 -8.87
C PRO A 71 1.91 7.63 -9.32
N THR A 72 2.24 7.05 -10.47
CA THR A 72 3.55 7.17 -11.09
C THR A 72 3.46 6.89 -12.57
N GLY A 73 4.42 7.35 -13.36
CA GLY A 73 4.59 6.90 -14.74
C GLY A 73 5.20 5.48 -14.79
N PRO A 74 5.33 4.89 -15.98
CA PRO A 74 5.91 3.57 -16.15
C PRO A 74 7.32 3.44 -15.56
N ASP A 75 8.05 4.55 -15.51
CA ASP A 75 9.41 4.63 -14.94
C ASP A 75 9.43 5.12 -13.48
N GLY A 76 8.27 5.23 -12.86
CA GLY A 76 8.13 5.72 -11.50
C GLY A 76 8.43 4.66 -10.44
N HIS A 77 8.51 5.12 -9.20
CA HIS A 77 8.80 4.24 -8.06
C HIS A 77 7.60 3.34 -7.75
N TRP A 78 7.76 2.07 -8.03
CA TRP A 78 6.93 0.99 -7.54
C TRP A 78 7.79 0.00 -6.79
N LEU A 79 7.40 -0.34 -5.59
CA LEU A 79 8.06 -1.41 -4.87
C LEU A 79 7.36 -2.73 -5.17
N GLU A 80 8.16 -3.74 -5.46
CA GLU A 80 7.63 -5.08 -5.64
C GLU A 80 7.00 -5.56 -4.32
N PRO A 81 5.69 -5.92 -4.30
CA PRO A 81 4.95 -6.08 -3.07
C PRO A 81 5.40 -7.25 -2.22
N VAL A 82 5.76 -8.39 -2.80
CA VAL A 82 6.17 -9.57 -2.04
C VAL A 82 7.51 -9.33 -1.34
N THR A 83 8.46 -8.71 -2.03
CA THR A 83 9.75 -8.32 -1.44
C THR A 83 9.56 -7.30 -0.33
N THR A 84 8.67 -6.33 -0.54
CA THR A 84 8.34 -5.31 0.46
C THR A 84 7.71 -5.95 1.71
N ILE A 85 6.77 -6.87 1.53
CA ILE A 85 6.15 -7.62 2.63
C ILE A 85 7.21 -8.41 3.41
N ALA A 86 8.07 -9.16 2.71
CA ALA A 86 9.09 -9.97 3.37
C ALA A 86 10.03 -9.12 4.23
N TRP A 87 10.43 -7.95 3.72
CA TRP A 87 11.30 -7.04 4.44
C TRP A 87 10.59 -6.42 5.67
N LEU A 88 9.34 -5.98 5.52
CA LEU A 88 8.57 -5.38 6.60
C LEU A 88 8.15 -6.41 7.66
N ALA A 89 7.84 -7.64 7.25
CA ALA A 89 7.53 -8.73 8.17
C ALA A 89 8.69 -9.04 9.12
N GLY A 90 9.93 -8.89 8.66
CA GLY A 90 11.11 -9.00 9.51
C GLY A 90 11.27 -7.88 10.54
N GLN A 91 10.47 -6.83 10.46
CA GLN A 91 10.57 -5.63 11.31
C GLN A 91 9.31 -5.34 12.14
N THR A 92 8.31 -6.20 12.03
CA THR A 92 7.04 -6.13 12.75
C THR A 92 6.79 -7.44 13.48
N SER A 93 5.81 -7.50 14.37
CA SER A 93 5.61 -8.66 15.24
C SER A 93 4.23 -9.31 15.07
N ARG A 94 3.19 -8.52 14.80
CA ARG A 94 1.81 -8.97 14.85
C ARG A 94 1.02 -8.68 13.58
N ILE A 95 1.31 -7.54 12.94
CA ILE A 95 0.53 -7.01 11.83
C ILE A 95 0.55 -7.96 10.61
N ASP A 96 -0.59 -8.18 10.01
CA ASP A 96 -0.69 -8.93 8.76
C ASP A 96 -0.38 -8.05 7.55
N PHE A 97 0.00 -8.67 6.45
CA PHE A 97 0.23 -8.01 5.18
C PHE A 97 -0.64 -8.60 4.08
N ARG A 98 -1.16 -7.76 3.21
CA ARG A 98 -1.97 -8.15 2.06
C ARG A 98 -1.60 -7.34 0.84
N THR A 99 -1.69 -7.95 -0.33
CA THR A 99 -1.63 -7.23 -1.59
C THR A 99 -3.02 -6.74 -1.97
N ASN A 100 -3.05 -5.62 -2.67
CA ASN A 100 -4.27 -5.03 -3.23
C ASN A 100 -4.04 -4.73 -4.71
N ILE A 101 -4.70 -5.49 -5.57
CA ILE A 101 -4.59 -5.42 -7.03
C ILE A 101 -5.80 -4.67 -7.60
#